data_7591df94595d914f2d35629716a7d5f6
#
_entry.id   7591df94595d914f2d35629716a7d5f6
#
_cell.length_a   1.000
_cell.length_b   1.000
_cell.length_c   1.000
_cell.angle_alpha   90.00
_cell.angle_beta   90.00
_cell.angle_gamma   90.00
#
_symmetry.space_group_name_H-M   'P 1'
#
loop_
_entity.id
_entity.type
_entity.pdbx_description
1 polymer ?
#
loop_
_entity_poly.entity_id
_entity_poly.type
_entity_poly.pdbx_seq_one_letter_code
_entity_poly.pdbx_strand_id
1 'polypeptide(L)'
;MPSRTRAPTTLLTAMAATVVIVAWIANRPPASSHEPSPTPNTQLAEQPLIGLGGGVTVRELTQDTPFSLVALTGDLAGTSARVRAKRPDGDWGPWYQTEYETEPRDPAGTDGSVELGGLNPGPRSTDPVFVGTTTTVQVAVTRPIDAPITQPPAGRPPNDLLDSGLGYRPATKEQPFGQNISAILISPPQAPPGTQWTPPTAVTMAGQPPAIISRAEWGADESLRCETPEYDRGVRAAVVHHTAGSNDYSPLESAGIVKAIYTYHSKTLGWCDIAYNALVDKYGQVFEGSAGGLTKPVEGFHTGGFNRNTWGVAMIGNFDDVAPTPIQIRTVGRLLGWRLGMDDVDPRSMVDLQSAGSSYTTFPGGAIARLPAIFTHRDVGNTDCPGNAAYAVMDEIRDIAAHFNDPPEELIKALEGGAIYQRWQALGGMNSALGAPTSPEADAADGARYATFAKGAMYWSPVTDAQPITGQSMRPGLRRATNAARWDCRPARRSRSRCRSRRTFNTEP
;
A
#
# COMPACT_ATOMS: atom_id res chain seq x y z
N MET A 1 -87.34 -14.97 15.11
CA MET A 1 -86.94 -16.33 15.57
C MET A 1 -85.43 -16.43 15.35
N PRO A 2 -84.63 -16.97 16.27
CA PRO A 2 -83.34 -16.40 16.68
C PRO A 2 -82.18 -16.96 15.93
N SER A 3 -81.22 -16.03 15.71
CA SER A 3 -79.83 -16.27 15.21
C SER A 3 -78.98 -16.96 16.28
N ARG A 4 -78.27 -18.00 15.90
CA ARG A 4 -77.27 -18.62 16.76
C ARG A 4 -75.88 -18.12 16.32
N THR A 5 -75.28 -17.28 17.14
CA THR A 5 -73.90 -16.87 17.12
C THR A 5 -72.97 -18.03 17.47
N ARG A 6 -71.99 -18.31 16.65
CA ARG A 6 -70.82 -19.13 16.99
C ARG A 6 -69.67 -18.22 17.37
N ALA A 7 -69.12 -18.39 18.56
CA ALA A 7 -67.93 -17.77 19.06
C ALA A 7 -66.66 -18.34 18.40
N PRO A 8 -65.60 -17.57 18.25
CA PRO A 8 -64.33 -18.02 17.57
C PRO A 8 -63.42 -18.71 18.56
N THR A 9 -62.93 -19.87 18.16
CA THR A 9 -61.83 -20.63 18.77
C THR A 9 -60.49 -20.07 18.26
N THR A 10 -60.01 -19.01 18.91
CA THR A 10 -58.65 -18.49 18.64
C THR A 10 -58.03 -17.94 19.91
N LEU A 11 -57.73 -18.80 20.88
CA LEU A 11 -57.02 -18.39 22.09
C LEU A 11 -56.07 -19.44 22.68
N LEU A 12 -55.60 -20.43 21.91
CA LEU A 12 -54.71 -21.47 22.46
C LEU A 12 -53.35 -21.60 21.72
N THR A 13 -53.10 -20.83 20.70
CA THR A 13 -51.81 -20.89 19.96
C THR A 13 -50.80 -19.78 20.34
N ALA A 14 -51.21 -18.77 21.08
CA ALA A 14 -50.34 -17.65 21.47
C ALA A 14 -49.49 -17.91 22.74
N MET A 15 -49.90 -18.86 23.60
CA MET A 15 -49.13 -19.14 24.83
C MET A 15 -47.96 -20.12 24.67
N ALA A 16 -47.93 -20.96 23.65
CA ALA A 16 -46.83 -21.90 23.43
C ALA A 16 -45.59 -21.25 22.82
N ALA A 17 -45.77 -20.18 22.04
CA ALA A 17 -44.65 -19.46 21.42
C ALA A 17 -43.88 -18.55 22.40
N THR A 18 -44.57 -18.02 23.42
CA THR A 18 -43.95 -17.12 24.41
C THR A 18 -43.10 -17.87 25.42
N VAL A 19 -43.47 -19.09 25.78
CA VAL A 19 -42.70 -19.93 26.75
C VAL A 19 -41.41 -20.46 26.12
N VAL A 20 -41.37 -20.75 24.81
CA VAL A 20 -40.17 -21.21 24.12
C VAL A 20 -39.17 -20.07 23.93
N ILE A 21 -39.64 -18.85 23.68
CA ILE A 21 -38.75 -17.67 23.52
C ILE A 21 -38.12 -17.26 24.87
N VAL A 22 -38.85 -17.36 25.98
CA VAL A 22 -38.32 -17.04 27.32
C VAL A 22 -37.32 -18.10 27.78
N ALA A 23 -37.55 -19.38 27.47
CA ALA A 23 -36.57 -20.44 27.79
C ALA A 23 -35.29 -20.37 26.97
N TRP A 24 -35.34 -19.82 25.73
CA TRP A 24 -34.20 -19.65 24.85
C TRP A 24 -33.32 -18.45 25.29
N ILE A 25 -33.94 -17.41 25.85
CA ILE A 25 -33.23 -16.23 26.37
C ILE A 25 -32.59 -16.55 27.75
N ALA A 26 -33.20 -17.42 28.57
CA ALA A 26 -32.67 -17.76 29.87
C ALA A 26 -31.48 -18.74 29.86
N ASN A 27 -31.23 -19.43 28.74
CA ASN A 27 -30.11 -20.38 28.58
C ASN A 27 -28.97 -19.84 27.67
N ARG A 28 -28.93 -18.55 27.37
CA ARG A 28 -27.70 -17.97 26.78
C ARG A 28 -26.63 -17.89 27.90
N PRO A 29 -25.47 -18.53 27.71
CA PRO A 29 -24.33 -18.23 28.58
C PRO A 29 -24.12 -16.73 28.54
N PRO A 30 -23.73 -16.09 29.68
CA PRO A 30 -23.39 -14.68 29.65
C PRO A 30 -22.36 -14.48 28.54
N ALA A 31 -22.64 -13.55 27.63
CA ALA A 31 -21.65 -13.10 26.67
C ALA A 31 -20.44 -12.69 27.52
N SER A 32 -19.35 -13.44 27.42
CA SER A 32 -18.09 -13.01 27.98
C SER A 32 -17.80 -11.68 27.32
N SER A 33 -17.97 -10.59 28.07
CA SER A 33 -17.44 -9.30 27.72
C SER A 33 -15.92 -9.41 27.79
N HIS A 34 -15.31 -10.02 26.78
CA HIS A 34 -13.93 -9.71 26.46
C HIS A 34 -13.97 -8.28 25.97
N GLU A 35 -13.70 -7.33 26.88
CA GLU A 35 -13.15 -6.06 26.42
C GLU A 35 -11.93 -6.42 25.58
N PRO A 36 -11.89 -6.01 24.29
CA PRO A 36 -10.71 -6.23 23.49
C PRO A 36 -9.54 -5.59 24.25
N SER A 37 -8.55 -6.38 24.62
CA SER A 37 -7.30 -5.85 25.16
C SER A 37 -6.84 -4.76 24.21
N PRO A 38 -6.48 -3.56 24.70
CA PRO A 38 -6.08 -2.47 23.83
C PRO A 38 -4.98 -2.98 22.92
N THR A 39 -5.22 -2.92 21.60
CA THR A 39 -4.20 -3.28 20.61
C THR A 39 -2.97 -2.41 20.87
N PRO A 40 -1.77 -2.99 20.98
CA PRO A 40 -0.56 -2.20 21.22
C PRO A 40 -0.46 -1.08 20.18
N ASN A 41 -0.19 0.14 20.62
CA ASN A 41 -0.07 1.29 19.73
C ASN A 41 1.31 1.30 19.06
N THR A 42 1.38 1.78 17.83
CA THR A 42 2.64 2.10 17.16
C THR A 42 3.38 3.17 17.97
N GLN A 43 4.67 2.93 18.24
CA GLN A 43 5.54 3.89 18.91
C GLN A 43 6.38 4.65 17.88
N LEU A 44 6.56 5.95 18.12
CA LEU A 44 7.38 6.84 17.30
C LEU A 44 8.49 7.39 18.19
N ALA A 45 9.75 7.29 17.77
CA ALA A 45 10.89 7.88 18.45
C ALA A 45 11.62 8.82 17.48
N GLU A 46 11.73 10.08 17.87
CA GLU A 46 12.45 11.09 17.08
C GLU A 46 13.92 11.14 17.54
N GLN A 47 14.85 11.07 16.59
CA GLN A 47 16.27 11.22 16.82
C GLN A 47 16.86 12.31 15.93
N PRO A 48 17.31 13.45 16.47
CA PRO A 48 17.92 14.53 15.71
C PRO A 48 19.22 14.10 15.02
N LEU A 49 19.35 14.43 13.74
CA LEU A 49 20.55 14.20 12.95
C LEU A 49 21.48 15.43 13.02
N ILE A 50 22.26 15.52 14.08
CA ILE A 50 23.12 16.65 14.41
C ILE A 50 24.44 16.55 13.62
N GLY A 51 24.97 17.72 13.19
CA GLY A 51 26.27 17.82 12.56
C GLY A 51 26.31 17.28 11.13
N LEU A 52 25.18 17.29 10.42
CA LEU A 52 25.15 17.06 8.98
C LEU A 52 25.62 18.34 8.29
N GLY A 53 26.72 18.27 7.59
CA GLY A 53 27.22 19.33 6.68
C GLY A 53 26.78 19.13 5.25
N GLY A 54 27.39 19.84 4.32
CA GLY A 54 27.24 19.59 2.89
C GLY A 54 27.92 18.29 2.45
N GLY A 55 27.45 17.70 1.36
CA GLY A 55 27.92 16.41 0.85
C GLY A 55 27.23 15.23 1.53
N VAL A 56 27.84 14.05 1.47
CA VAL A 56 27.29 12.81 2.03
C VAL A 56 27.74 12.60 3.47
N THR A 57 26.79 12.42 4.37
CA THR A 57 27.06 12.08 5.78
C THR A 57 26.28 10.84 6.17
N VAL A 58 26.93 9.87 6.82
CA VAL A 58 26.29 8.67 7.36
C VAL A 58 26.17 8.79 8.87
N ARG A 59 25.00 8.48 9.41
CA ARG A 59 24.73 8.39 10.85
C ARG A 59 24.20 7.01 11.19
N GLU A 60 24.69 6.44 12.28
CA GLU A 60 24.15 5.23 12.86
C GLU A 60 23.26 5.63 14.03
N LEU A 61 22.03 5.09 14.03
CA LEU A 61 21.01 5.34 15.03
C LEU A 61 20.66 4.02 15.68
N THR A 62 20.54 4.03 17.01
CA THR A 62 20.22 2.84 17.81
C THR A 62 19.16 3.19 18.84
N GLN A 63 18.25 2.26 19.11
CA GLN A 63 17.34 2.31 20.25
C GLN A 63 17.07 0.90 20.79
N ASP A 64 16.69 0.82 22.08
CA ASP A 64 16.43 -0.45 22.76
C ASP A 64 15.15 -1.13 22.23
N THR A 65 14.11 -0.33 21.98
CA THR A 65 12.86 -0.84 21.42
C THR A 65 13.04 -1.14 19.94
N PRO A 66 12.83 -2.39 19.48
CA PRO A 66 12.90 -2.71 18.06
C PRO A 66 11.92 -1.88 17.23
N PHE A 67 12.37 -1.42 16.07
CA PHE A 67 11.58 -0.69 15.10
C PHE A 67 11.72 -1.32 13.72
N SER A 68 10.87 -0.93 12.78
CA SER A 68 10.94 -1.51 11.44
C SER A 68 10.75 -0.51 10.30
N LEU A 69 10.34 0.74 10.61
CA LEU A 69 10.27 1.80 9.59
C LEU A 69 11.08 3.02 10.04
N VAL A 70 11.57 3.77 9.06
CA VAL A 70 12.34 5.01 9.26
C VAL A 70 11.83 6.06 8.28
N ALA A 71 11.57 7.25 8.79
CA ALA A 71 11.28 8.44 8.00
C ALA A 71 12.20 9.59 8.42
N LEU A 72 12.32 10.61 7.58
CA LEU A 72 13.02 11.85 7.92
C LEU A 72 12.02 13.01 7.98
N THR A 73 12.28 13.95 8.87
CA THR A 73 11.53 15.20 9.01
C THR A 73 12.46 16.37 9.17
N GLY A 74 12.01 17.57 8.80
CA GLY A 74 12.77 18.81 8.96
C GLY A 74 12.98 19.56 7.66
N ASP A 75 14.06 20.31 7.56
CA ASP A 75 14.43 21.04 6.34
C ASP A 75 15.18 20.11 5.38
N LEU A 76 14.42 19.52 4.48
CA LEU A 76 14.90 18.55 3.50
C LEU A 76 15.13 19.16 2.10
N ALA A 77 15.07 20.47 1.94
CA ALA A 77 15.26 21.13 0.65
C ALA A 77 16.63 20.75 0.04
N GLY A 78 16.62 20.20 -1.18
CA GLY A 78 17.83 19.73 -1.87
C GLY A 78 18.57 18.58 -1.19
N THR A 79 17.94 17.94 -0.18
CA THR A 79 18.50 16.81 0.57
C THR A 79 17.95 15.51 0.00
N SER A 80 18.77 14.50 -0.17
CA SER A 80 18.33 13.12 -0.42
C SER A 80 18.88 12.21 0.66
N ALA A 81 18.17 11.11 0.95
CA ALA A 81 18.63 10.18 1.96
C ALA A 81 18.38 8.73 1.57
N ARG A 82 19.18 7.85 2.17
CA ARG A 82 19.02 6.40 2.09
C ARG A 82 19.14 5.80 3.47
N VAL A 83 18.38 4.77 3.71
CA VAL A 83 18.35 4.06 5.00
C VAL A 83 18.66 2.58 4.81
N ARG A 84 19.32 1.97 5.79
CA ARG A 84 19.52 0.51 5.86
C ARG A 84 19.53 0.02 7.28
N ALA A 85 19.01 -1.17 7.49
CA ALA A 85 18.97 -1.82 8.80
C ALA A 85 20.17 -2.72 9.05
N LYS A 86 20.58 -2.85 10.29
CA LYS A 86 21.47 -3.89 10.75
C LYS A 86 20.66 -5.17 10.95
N ARG A 87 21.07 -6.26 10.34
CA ARG A 87 20.41 -7.56 10.40
C ARG A 87 20.75 -8.30 11.69
N PRO A 88 19.97 -9.32 12.09
CA PRO A 88 20.27 -10.15 13.26
C PRO A 88 21.61 -10.88 13.18
N ASP A 89 22.11 -11.17 11.97
CA ASP A 89 23.42 -11.77 11.72
C ASP A 89 24.59 -10.80 11.91
N GLY A 90 24.29 -9.52 12.16
CA GLY A 90 25.26 -8.43 12.35
C GLY A 90 25.65 -7.72 11.05
N ASP A 91 25.25 -8.23 9.89
CA ASP A 91 25.50 -7.63 8.58
C ASP A 91 24.52 -6.48 8.29
N TRP A 92 24.95 -5.55 7.44
CA TRP A 92 24.08 -4.49 6.94
C TRP A 92 23.19 -4.98 5.80
N GLY A 93 21.91 -4.62 5.86
CA GLY A 93 20.94 -4.79 4.77
C GLY A 93 21.23 -3.89 3.57
N PRO A 94 20.44 -3.97 2.51
CA PRO A 94 20.52 -3.08 1.36
C PRO A 94 20.12 -1.65 1.75
N TRP A 95 20.58 -0.68 0.96
CA TRP A 95 20.13 0.70 1.06
C TRP A 95 18.78 0.88 0.34
N TYR A 96 17.85 1.56 1.00
CA TYR A 96 16.57 1.98 0.43
C TYR A 96 16.58 3.50 0.32
N GLN A 97 16.20 4.03 -0.84
CA GLN A 97 16.04 5.46 -1.06
C GLN A 97 14.80 5.94 -0.30
N THR A 98 14.88 7.09 0.37
CA THR A 98 13.70 7.76 0.91
C THR A 98 13.07 8.62 -0.18
N GLU A 99 11.75 8.59 -0.28
CA GLU A 99 10.98 9.47 -1.14
C GLU A 99 10.38 10.60 -0.33
N TYR A 100 10.16 11.75 -0.96
CA TYR A 100 9.50 12.86 -0.29
C TYR A 100 8.00 12.63 -0.23
N GLU A 101 7.41 12.96 0.92
CA GLU A 101 5.97 13.01 1.06
C GLU A 101 5.36 14.06 0.16
N THR A 102 4.20 13.76 -0.38
CA THR A 102 3.35 14.72 -1.08
C THR A 102 2.70 15.68 -0.09
N GLU A 103 2.27 16.85 -0.55
CA GLU A 103 1.79 17.94 0.31
C GLU A 103 0.73 17.54 1.34
N PRO A 104 0.82 18.16 2.55
CA PRO A 104 -0.27 18.06 3.50
C PRO A 104 -1.54 18.66 2.90
N ARG A 105 -2.67 18.09 3.31
CA ARG A 105 -4.00 18.64 3.04
C ARG A 105 -4.05 20.11 3.43
N ASP A 106 -4.53 20.97 2.53
CA ASP A 106 -4.97 22.32 2.91
C ASP A 106 -6.26 22.19 3.74
N PRO A 107 -6.24 22.44 5.06
CA PRO A 107 -7.42 22.30 5.91
C PRO A 107 -8.55 23.29 5.56
N ALA A 108 -8.30 24.25 4.68
CA ALA A 108 -9.27 25.27 4.33
C ALA A 108 -10.13 24.95 3.10
N GLY A 109 -9.85 23.82 2.38
CA GLY A 109 -10.65 23.47 1.19
C GLY A 109 -10.69 24.58 0.11
N THR A 110 -9.83 25.56 0.21
CA THR A 110 -9.67 26.59 -0.79
C THR A 110 -8.84 26.01 -1.92
N ASP A 111 -9.52 25.62 -2.97
CA ASP A 111 -8.96 25.30 -4.27
C ASP A 111 -8.30 26.55 -4.87
N GLY A 112 -7.16 26.85 -4.39
CA GLY A 112 -6.40 28.05 -4.76
C GLY A 112 -5.27 28.23 -3.76
N SER A 113 -4.08 27.71 -4.09
CA SER A 113 -2.85 28.16 -3.46
C SER A 113 -2.82 29.67 -3.50
N VAL A 114 -3.23 30.32 -2.40
CA VAL A 114 -2.81 31.69 -2.16
C VAL A 114 -1.31 31.59 -2.00
N GLU A 115 -0.57 31.90 -3.07
CA GLU A 115 0.84 32.22 -2.99
C GLU A 115 1.03 33.30 -1.92
N LEU A 116 1.23 32.86 -0.68
CA LEU A 116 1.89 33.70 0.31
C LEU A 116 3.32 33.86 -0.18
N GLY A 117 3.52 34.92 -0.95
CA GLY A 117 4.75 35.50 -1.42
C GLY A 117 6.04 34.69 -1.26
N GLY A 118 6.42 33.92 -2.26
CA GLY A 118 7.81 33.81 -2.68
C GLY A 118 8.74 32.87 -1.92
N LEU A 119 8.31 32.03 -0.99
CA LEU A 119 9.17 31.01 -0.37
C LEU A 119 8.42 29.67 -0.32
N ASN A 120 8.64 28.85 -1.36
CA ASN A 120 8.29 27.45 -1.29
C ASN A 120 9.17 26.79 -0.21
N PRO A 121 8.64 26.34 0.96
CA PRO A 121 9.48 25.90 2.07
C PRO A 121 10.26 24.59 1.78
N GLY A 122 10.11 24.00 0.62
CA GLY A 122 10.68 22.69 0.28
C GLY A 122 10.04 21.51 1.04
N PRO A 123 10.41 20.28 0.71
CA PRO A 123 9.87 19.10 1.39
C PRO A 123 10.30 19.08 2.86
N ARG A 124 9.35 18.76 3.76
CA ARG A 124 9.56 18.73 5.21
C ARG A 124 9.59 17.31 5.79
N SER A 125 9.28 16.32 4.97
CA SER A 125 9.21 14.92 5.40
C SER A 125 9.43 13.96 4.23
N THR A 126 9.78 12.72 4.59
CA THR A 126 9.82 11.59 3.65
C THR A 126 8.77 10.56 4.00
N ASP A 127 8.42 9.73 3.04
CA ASP A 127 7.67 8.51 3.27
C ASP A 127 8.38 7.60 4.29
N PRO A 128 7.65 6.87 5.14
CA PRO A 128 8.23 5.93 6.08
C PRO A 128 8.67 4.65 5.36
N VAL A 129 9.96 4.41 5.30
CA VAL A 129 10.59 3.27 4.61
C VAL A 129 10.66 2.07 5.55
N PHE A 130 10.01 0.96 5.20
CA PHE A 130 10.17 -0.31 5.91
C PHE A 130 11.54 -0.91 5.62
N VAL A 131 12.31 -1.20 6.68
CA VAL A 131 13.70 -1.71 6.60
C VAL A 131 13.86 -3.11 7.21
N GLY A 132 12.78 -3.69 7.74
CA GLY A 132 12.79 -4.90 8.56
C GLY A 132 12.99 -4.59 10.04
N THR A 133 12.58 -5.52 10.91
CA THR A 133 12.71 -5.35 12.36
C THR A 133 14.17 -5.31 12.79
N THR A 134 14.58 -4.22 13.45
CA THR A 134 15.95 -3.96 13.88
C THR A 134 15.98 -3.06 15.12
N THR A 135 17.13 -2.98 15.77
CA THR A 135 17.44 -1.97 16.80
C THR A 135 18.45 -0.93 16.32
N THR A 136 19.00 -1.10 15.10
CA THR A 136 20.07 -0.25 14.58
C THR A 136 19.93 -0.01 13.10
N VAL A 137 19.98 1.25 12.69
CA VAL A 137 19.96 1.66 11.26
C VAL A 137 21.11 2.60 10.95
N GLN A 138 21.49 2.64 9.69
CA GLN A 138 22.30 3.72 9.14
C GLN A 138 21.43 4.56 8.21
N VAL A 139 21.56 5.87 8.38
CA VAL A 139 20.96 6.89 7.53
C VAL A 139 22.09 7.62 6.80
N ALA A 140 22.13 7.54 5.49
CA ALA A 140 23.05 8.30 4.64
C ALA A 140 22.30 9.48 4.05
N VAL A 141 22.68 10.68 4.46
CA VAL A 141 22.08 11.95 4.04
C VAL A 141 23.02 12.66 3.09
N THR A 142 22.51 13.04 1.92
CA THR A 142 23.24 13.86 0.93
C THR A 142 22.60 15.24 0.88
N ARG A 143 23.40 16.29 1.13
CA ARG A 143 22.95 17.68 1.16
C ARG A 143 23.75 18.53 0.18
N PRO A 144 23.22 19.69 -0.27
CA PRO A 144 24.00 20.66 -1.04
C PRO A 144 25.36 20.95 -0.37
N ILE A 145 26.40 21.18 -1.16
CA ILE A 145 27.78 21.34 -0.63
C ILE A 145 27.89 22.53 0.32
N ASP A 146 27.12 23.58 0.08
CA ASP A 146 27.04 24.81 0.87
C ASP A 146 26.00 24.77 1.99
N ALA A 147 25.33 23.62 2.19
CA ALA A 147 24.31 23.48 3.22
C ALA A 147 24.92 23.71 4.62
N PRO A 148 24.32 24.57 5.46
CA PRO A 148 24.79 24.81 6.81
C PRO A 148 24.67 23.54 7.67
N ILE A 149 25.54 23.45 8.69
CA ILE A 149 25.58 22.30 9.59
C ILE A 149 24.28 22.24 10.41
N THR A 150 23.62 21.06 10.46
CA THR A 150 22.42 20.84 11.26
C THR A 150 22.75 20.98 12.76
N GLN A 151 21.88 21.68 13.48
CA GLN A 151 22.00 21.92 14.90
C GLN A 151 20.92 21.13 15.69
N PRO A 152 21.09 20.93 17.02
CA PRO A 152 20.01 20.40 17.83
C PRO A 152 18.78 21.29 17.72
N PRO A 153 17.55 20.75 17.81
CA PRO A 153 16.35 21.56 17.90
C PRO A 153 16.52 22.54 19.07
N ALA A 154 16.25 23.82 18.82
CA ALA A 154 16.29 24.86 19.85
C ALA A 154 15.35 24.41 20.98
N GLY A 155 15.86 24.22 22.18
CA GLY A 155 15.07 23.83 23.34
C GLY A 155 13.87 24.75 23.46
N ARG A 156 12.70 24.18 23.70
CA ARG A 156 11.46 24.95 23.97
C ARG A 156 11.79 25.93 25.08
N PRO A 157 11.65 27.27 24.90
CA PRO A 157 11.91 28.21 25.97
C PRO A 157 11.10 27.83 27.19
N PRO A 158 11.65 27.91 28.41
CA PRO A 158 10.89 27.59 29.61
C PRO A 158 9.64 28.45 29.63
N ASN A 159 8.52 27.87 30.08
CA ASN A 159 7.19 28.48 30.12
C ASN A 159 7.07 29.73 31.00
N ASP A 160 8.16 30.20 31.60
CA ASP A 160 8.19 31.30 32.58
C ASP A 160 7.93 32.71 32.00
N LEU A 161 7.69 32.84 30.69
CA LEU A 161 7.34 34.12 30.08
C LEU A 161 5.85 34.30 29.76
N LEU A 162 4.98 33.39 30.23
CA LEU A 162 3.52 33.49 29.98
C LEU A 162 2.78 34.32 31.02
N ASP A 163 3.46 34.89 32.03
CA ASP A 163 2.81 35.63 33.15
C ASP A 163 3.01 37.15 33.07
N SER A 164 3.39 37.71 31.95
CA SER A 164 3.30 39.15 31.70
C SER A 164 1.97 39.45 30.98
N GLY A 165 0.95 39.82 31.73
CA GLY A 165 -0.45 40.05 31.31
C GLY A 165 -0.71 41.10 30.23
N LEU A 166 0.13 41.19 29.20
CA LEU A 166 -0.07 41.98 28.01
C LEU A 166 0.00 41.05 26.78
N GLY A 167 -1.16 40.76 26.24
CA GLY A 167 -1.34 39.86 25.08
C GLY A 167 -0.68 40.26 23.74
N TYR A 168 0.44 40.98 23.80
CA TYR A 168 1.26 41.34 22.65
C TYR A 168 2.53 40.48 22.64
N ARG A 169 2.63 39.51 21.73
CA ARG A 169 3.90 38.97 21.32
C ARG A 169 4.52 39.92 20.30
N PRO A 170 5.65 40.58 20.62
CA PRO A 170 6.41 41.25 19.58
C PRO A 170 6.78 40.16 18.53
N ALA A 171 6.61 40.47 17.24
CA ALA A 171 7.16 39.69 16.17
C ALA A 171 8.66 39.57 16.44
N THR A 172 9.08 38.50 17.10
CA THR A 172 10.49 38.18 17.23
C THR A 172 11.03 38.06 15.81
N LYS A 173 12.11 38.80 15.54
CA LYS A 173 12.91 38.65 14.34
C LYS A 173 12.95 37.17 13.98
N GLU A 174 12.68 36.90 12.70
CA GLU A 174 12.82 35.58 12.09
C GLU A 174 13.98 34.87 12.75
N GLN A 175 13.66 33.89 13.61
CA GLN A 175 14.70 32.95 13.97
C GLN A 175 15.06 32.30 12.64
N PRO A 176 16.32 32.32 12.20
CA PRO A 176 16.72 31.56 11.04
C PRO A 176 16.21 30.16 11.32
N PHE A 177 15.34 29.64 10.42
CA PHE A 177 14.80 28.28 10.53
C PHE A 177 16.01 27.40 10.78
N GLY A 178 16.14 26.91 12.02
CA GLY A 178 17.22 26.01 12.34
C GLY A 178 17.10 24.83 11.40
N GLN A 179 18.10 24.55 10.60
CA GLN A 179 18.09 23.44 9.66
C GLN A 179 18.18 22.16 10.48
N ASN A 180 17.07 21.78 11.07
CA ASN A 180 16.94 20.58 11.87
C ASN A 180 16.44 19.46 10.96
N ILE A 181 17.17 18.38 10.92
CA ILE A 181 16.73 17.12 10.30
C ILE A 181 16.71 16.09 11.41
N SER A 182 15.59 15.38 11.53
CA SER A 182 15.41 14.28 12.46
C SER A 182 15.04 13.00 11.73
N ALA A 183 15.47 11.87 12.25
CA ALA A 183 14.95 10.57 11.87
C ALA A 183 13.82 10.17 12.83
N ILE A 184 12.71 9.69 12.28
CA ILE A 184 11.60 9.12 13.02
C ILE A 184 11.71 7.60 12.91
N LEU A 185 11.99 6.93 14.03
CA LEU A 185 12.04 5.48 14.14
C LEU A 185 10.67 4.98 14.56
N ILE A 186 10.06 4.10 13.75
CA ILE A 186 8.68 3.69 13.90
C ILE A 186 8.62 2.21 14.27
N SER A 187 8.02 1.91 15.42
CA SER A 187 7.88 0.58 16.00
C SER A 187 6.41 0.15 15.96
N PRO A 188 5.95 -0.54 14.92
CA PRO A 188 4.60 -1.09 14.89
C PRO A 188 4.47 -2.26 15.87
N PRO A 189 3.25 -2.55 16.34
CA PRO A 189 3.00 -3.76 17.11
C PRO A 189 3.27 -5.01 16.26
N GLN A 190 3.90 -6.00 16.88
CA GLN A 190 4.12 -7.30 16.25
C GLN A 190 2.85 -8.17 16.37
N ALA A 191 2.64 -9.06 15.42
CA ALA A 191 1.59 -10.06 15.53
C ALA A 191 1.83 -10.93 16.80
N PRO A 192 0.78 -11.29 17.54
CA PRO A 192 0.92 -12.16 18.70
C PRO A 192 1.65 -13.46 18.37
N PRO A 193 2.49 -13.99 19.29
CA PRO A 193 3.13 -15.27 19.06
C PRO A 193 2.12 -16.38 18.79
N GLY A 194 2.39 -17.21 17.78
CA GLY A 194 1.48 -18.29 17.38
C GLY A 194 0.36 -17.88 16.43
N THR A 195 0.25 -16.60 16.03
CA THR A 195 -0.67 -16.18 14.99
C THR A 195 -0.37 -16.92 13.69
N GLN A 196 -1.39 -17.58 13.14
CA GLN A 196 -1.28 -18.26 11.84
C GLN A 196 -1.85 -17.37 10.75
N TRP A 197 -1.07 -17.19 9.69
CA TRP A 197 -1.56 -16.51 8.51
C TRP A 197 -2.35 -17.46 7.61
N THR A 198 -3.51 -17.01 7.17
CA THR A 198 -4.31 -17.70 6.16
C THR A 198 -4.26 -16.90 4.87
N PRO A 199 -3.86 -17.53 3.74
CA PRO A 199 -3.88 -16.85 2.45
C PRO A 199 -5.27 -16.27 2.15
N PRO A 200 -5.35 -15.08 1.53
CA PRO A 200 -6.63 -14.52 1.11
C PRO A 200 -7.38 -15.52 0.24
N THR A 201 -8.68 -15.66 0.49
CA THR A 201 -9.53 -16.52 -0.34
C THR A 201 -9.54 -15.96 -1.75
N ALA A 202 -9.15 -16.78 -2.72
CA ALA A 202 -9.17 -16.37 -4.12
C ALA A 202 -10.62 -16.13 -4.54
N VAL A 203 -10.92 -14.91 -4.99
CA VAL A 203 -12.22 -14.58 -5.58
C VAL A 203 -12.27 -15.18 -6.98
N THR A 204 -13.21 -16.08 -7.21
CA THR A 204 -13.39 -16.80 -8.47
C THR A 204 -14.57 -16.28 -9.27
N MET A 205 -15.37 -15.36 -8.72
CA MET A 205 -16.57 -14.84 -9.37
C MET A 205 -16.31 -13.49 -10.04
N ALA A 206 -16.87 -13.31 -11.22
CA ALA A 206 -16.90 -12.04 -11.92
C ALA A 206 -17.54 -10.95 -11.05
N GLY A 207 -17.04 -9.74 -11.14
CA GLY A 207 -17.60 -8.58 -10.45
C GLY A 207 -17.41 -8.55 -8.92
N GLN A 208 -16.74 -9.53 -8.31
CA GLN A 208 -16.44 -9.49 -6.88
C GLN A 208 -15.06 -8.94 -6.56
N PRO A 209 -14.96 -8.00 -5.60
CA PRO A 209 -13.67 -7.47 -5.16
C PRO A 209 -12.81 -8.56 -4.51
N PRO A 210 -11.49 -8.36 -4.41
CA PRO A 210 -10.65 -9.12 -3.50
C PRO A 210 -11.17 -9.02 -2.07
N ALA A 211 -10.82 -10.01 -1.22
CA ALA A 211 -11.09 -9.92 0.22
C ALA A 211 -10.34 -8.72 0.81
N ILE A 212 -11.05 -7.88 1.55
CA ILE A 212 -10.54 -6.64 2.11
C ILE A 212 -10.41 -6.81 3.62
N ILE A 213 -9.25 -6.47 4.17
CA ILE A 213 -8.99 -6.36 5.60
C ILE A 213 -9.36 -4.94 5.99
N SER A 214 -10.45 -4.80 6.73
CA SER A 214 -10.98 -3.51 7.15
C SER A 214 -10.04 -2.79 8.14
N ARG A 215 -10.25 -1.49 8.32
CA ARG A 215 -9.53 -0.67 9.30
C ARG A 215 -9.60 -1.27 10.71
N ALA A 216 -10.75 -1.79 11.11
CA ALA A 216 -10.91 -2.46 12.40
C ALA A 216 -10.08 -3.75 12.51
N GLU A 217 -10.01 -4.55 11.43
CA GLU A 217 -9.28 -5.83 11.42
C GLU A 217 -7.76 -5.65 11.44
N TRP A 218 -7.20 -4.64 10.75
CA TRP A 218 -5.77 -4.34 10.86
C TRP A 218 -5.43 -3.45 12.07
N GLY A 219 -6.44 -3.01 12.82
CA GLY A 219 -6.29 -2.33 14.10
C GLY A 219 -5.94 -0.85 13.97
N ALA A 220 -6.61 -0.12 13.08
CA ALA A 220 -6.52 1.33 13.02
C ALA A 220 -6.94 1.95 14.37
N ASP A 221 -6.14 2.88 14.86
CA ASP A 221 -6.50 3.70 16.02
C ASP A 221 -7.32 4.90 15.53
N GLU A 222 -8.64 4.75 15.46
CA GLU A 222 -9.52 5.79 14.93
C GLU A 222 -9.50 7.10 15.76
N SER A 223 -8.89 7.09 16.95
CA SER A 223 -8.68 8.31 17.74
C SER A 223 -7.62 9.25 17.17
N LEU A 224 -6.78 8.75 16.24
CA LEU A 224 -5.79 9.55 15.53
C LEU A 224 -6.40 10.39 14.42
N ARG A 225 -7.62 10.07 14.01
CA ARG A 225 -8.33 10.85 13.00
C ARG A 225 -8.81 12.15 13.59
N CYS A 226 -8.52 13.26 12.93
CA CYS A 226 -8.91 14.59 13.37
C CYS A 226 -9.95 15.25 12.45
N GLU A 227 -10.29 14.61 11.33
CA GLU A 227 -11.24 15.12 10.35
C GLU A 227 -12.22 14.05 9.86
N THR A 228 -13.34 14.51 9.30
CA THR A 228 -14.30 13.66 8.60
C THR A 228 -13.82 13.42 7.17
N PRO A 229 -14.01 12.22 6.59
CA PRO A 229 -13.67 11.96 5.20
C PRO A 229 -14.37 12.90 4.23
N GLU A 230 -13.65 13.40 3.25
CA GLU A 230 -14.22 14.12 2.12
C GLU A 230 -14.55 13.17 0.99
N TYR A 231 -15.58 13.51 0.23
CA TYR A 231 -16.07 12.67 -0.86
C TYR A 231 -16.20 13.49 -2.12
N ASP A 232 -15.58 13.00 -3.17
CA ASP A 232 -15.78 13.49 -4.53
C ASP A 232 -17.17 13.13 -5.07
N ARG A 233 -17.52 13.65 -6.24
CA ARG A 233 -18.76 13.26 -6.95
C ARG A 233 -18.69 11.86 -7.52
N GLY A 234 -17.50 11.34 -7.76
CA GLY A 234 -17.20 10.03 -8.31
C GLY A 234 -15.70 9.89 -8.58
N VAL A 235 -15.23 8.67 -8.80
CA VAL A 235 -13.85 8.40 -9.19
C VAL A 235 -13.76 8.41 -10.72
N ARG A 236 -12.83 9.19 -11.26
CA ARG A 236 -12.57 9.29 -12.70
C ARG A 236 -11.31 8.55 -13.12
N ALA A 237 -10.38 8.34 -12.17
CA ALA A 237 -9.15 7.63 -12.42
C ALA A 237 -8.62 6.99 -11.13
N ALA A 238 -7.69 6.06 -11.27
CA ALA A 238 -6.97 5.48 -10.16
C ALA A 238 -5.47 5.72 -10.30
N VAL A 239 -4.79 5.88 -9.15
CA VAL A 239 -3.34 6.10 -9.08
C VAL A 239 -2.66 4.94 -8.38
N VAL A 240 -1.63 4.38 -9.02
CA VAL A 240 -0.83 3.30 -8.45
C VAL A 240 0.44 3.86 -7.86
N HIS A 241 0.69 3.52 -6.60
CA HIS A 241 1.87 3.89 -5.81
C HIS A 241 2.61 2.66 -5.32
N HIS A 242 3.79 2.90 -4.73
CA HIS A 242 4.46 1.96 -3.85
C HIS A 242 4.79 2.62 -2.50
N THR A 243 5.26 1.84 -1.52
CA THR A 243 5.71 2.37 -0.23
C THR A 243 7.23 2.44 -0.11
N ALA A 244 7.96 2.20 -1.21
CA ALA A 244 9.41 2.26 -1.36
C ALA A 244 10.25 1.50 -0.31
N GLY A 245 9.61 0.75 0.60
CA GLY A 245 10.25 -0.03 1.65
C GLY A 245 10.70 -1.42 1.21
N SER A 246 11.40 -2.13 2.11
CA SER A 246 11.89 -3.49 1.86
C SER A 246 10.77 -4.44 1.45
N ASN A 247 11.07 -5.30 0.46
CA ASN A 247 10.22 -6.42 0.08
C ASN A 247 10.40 -7.64 1.02
N ASP A 248 11.24 -7.54 2.04
CA ASP A 248 11.56 -8.65 2.94
C ASP A 248 10.73 -8.60 4.21
N TYR A 249 9.43 -8.76 4.06
CA TYR A 249 8.47 -8.85 5.17
C TYR A 249 7.63 -10.13 5.04
N SER A 250 7.13 -10.62 6.16
CA SER A 250 6.20 -11.74 6.24
C SER A 250 4.74 -11.25 6.06
N PRO A 251 3.79 -12.14 5.74
CA PRO A 251 2.38 -11.74 5.63
C PRO A 251 1.76 -11.25 6.94
N LEU A 252 2.34 -11.61 8.08
CA LEU A 252 1.90 -11.14 9.40
C LEU A 252 2.42 -9.74 9.74
N GLU A 253 3.49 -9.28 9.10
CA GLU A 253 4.03 -7.94 9.29
C GLU A 253 3.26 -6.89 8.47
N SER A 254 2.53 -7.29 7.43
CA SER A 254 1.83 -6.36 6.52
C SER A 254 0.88 -5.42 7.24
N ALA A 255 0.05 -5.92 8.17
CA ALA A 255 -0.84 -5.09 8.97
C ALA A 255 -0.09 -4.10 9.87
N GLY A 256 1.06 -4.51 10.42
CA GLY A 256 1.95 -3.65 11.19
C GLY A 256 2.53 -2.51 10.34
N ILE A 257 2.93 -2.81 9.09
CA ILE A 257 3.43 -1.80 8.14
C ILE A 257 2.33 -0.76 7.85
N VAL A 258 1.11 -1.21 7.53
CA VAL A 258 -0.04 -0.32 7.28
C VAL A 258 -0.32 0.57 8.50
N LYS A 259 -0.32 -0.02 9.70
CA LYS A 259 -0.54 0.71 10.96
C LYS A 259 0.57 1.72 11.24
N ALA A 260 1.81 1.40 10.92
CA ALA A 260 2.96 2.30 11.06
C ALA A 260 2.83 3.52 10.13
N ILE A 261 2.52 3.30 8.85
CA ILE A 261 2.29 4.35 7.86
C ILE A 261 1.13 5.25 8.33
N TYR A 262 0.00 4.67 8.71
CA TYR A 262 -1.15 5.40 9.24
C TYR A 262 -0.79 6.28 10.44
N THR A 263 -0.07 5.71 11.41
CA THR A 263 0.33 6.45 12.63
C THR A 263 1.28 7.60 12.29
N TYR A 264 2.21 7.39 11.37
CA TYR A 264 3.14 8.41 10.91
C TYR A 264 2.41 9.54 10.18
N HIS A 265 1.55 9.23 9.20
CA HIS A 265 0.75 10.21 8.48
C HIS A 265 -0.13 11.03 9.42
N SER A 266 -0.78 10.37 10.38
CA SER A 266 -1.70 11.06 11.28
C SER A 266 -1.00 11.89 12.36
N LYS A 267 0.05 11.33 13.03
CA LYS A 267 0.69 11.98 14.20
C LYS A 267 1.85 12.90 13.81
N THR A 268 2.69 12.47 12.86
CA THR A 268 3.90 13.21 12.50
C THR A 268 3.61 14.25 11.44
N LEU A 269 2.87 13.86 10.39
CA LEU A 269 2.53 14.76 9.29
C LEU A 269 1.27 15.59 9.58
N GLY A 270 0.42 15.16 10.49
CA GLY A 270 -0.83 15.85 10.83
C GLY A 270 -1.92 15.71 9.76
N TRP A 271 -1.85 14.67 8.92
CA TRP A 271 -2.80 14.45 7.83
C TRP A 271 -4.13 13.86 8.27
N CYS A 272 -4.32 13.62 9.55
CA CYS A 272 -5.55 13.09 10.12
C CYS A 272 -5.92 11.66 9.69
N ASP A 273 -5.32 11.11 8.65
CA ASP A 273 -5.52 9.74 8.18
C ASP A 273 -4.34 9.25 7.32
N ILE A 274 -4.40 7.98 6.88
CA ILE A 274 -3.47 7.43 5.90
C ILE A 274 -3.78 7.99 4.50
N ALA A 275 -2.75 8.29 3.72
CA ALA A 275 -2.89 8.95 2.44
C ALA A 275 -3.64 8.14 1.37
N TYR A 276 -3.43 6.83 1.35
CA TYR A 276 -3.92 5.94 0.30
C TYR A 276 -5.33 5.42 0.59
N ASN A 277 -6.17 5.26 -0.44
CA ASN A 277 -7.48 4.64 -0.27
C ASN A 277 -7.39 3.15 0.05
N ALA A 278 -6.40 2.45 -0.51
CA ALA A 278 -6.10 1.06 -0.18
C ALA A 278 -4.61 0.76 -0.26
N LEU A 279 -4.16 -0.30 0.42
CA LEU A 279 -2.82 -0.83 0.30
C LEU A 279 -2.89 -2.33 -0.06
N VAL A 280 -1.94 -2.80 -0.87
CA VAL A 280 -1.88 -4.21 -1.30
C VAL A 280 -0.48 -4.73 -1.06
N ASP A 281 -0.37 -5.83 -0.31
CA ASP A 281 0.92 -6.45 -0.04
C ASP A 281 1.32 -7.48 -1.11
N LYS A 282 2.57 -7.94 -1.04
CA LYS A 282 3.11 -8.93 -1.98
C LYS A 282 2.44 -10.31 -1.92
N TYR A 283 1.58 -10.55 -0.93
CA TYR A 283 0.82 -11.80 -0.75
C TYR A 283 -0.61 -11.68 -1.26
N GLY A 284 -1.01 -10.50 -1.77
CA GLY A 284 -2.33 -10.22 -2.28
C GLY A 284 -3.35 -9.88 -1.19
N GLN A 285 -2.92 -9.54 0.02
CA GLN A 285 -3.79 -8.98 1.06
C GLN A 285 -4.12 -7.53 0.70
N VAL A 286 -5.39 -7.16 0.79
CA VAL A 286 -5.87 -5.80 0.56
C VAL A 286 -6.27 -5.19 1.89
N PHE A 287 -5.68 -4.06 2.22
CA PHE A 287 -5.97 -3.30 3.43
C PHE A 287 -6.77 -2.05 3.06
N GLU A 288 -7.91 -1.84 3.75
CA GLU A 288 -8.62 -0.58 3.68
C GLU A 288 -7.70 0.53 4.22
N GLY A 289 -7.49 1.58 3.44
CA GLY A 289 -6.66 2.73 3.80
C GLY A 289 -7.47 3.84 4.45
N SER A 290 -7.68 4.96 3.72
CA SER A 290 -8.42 6.13 4.19
C SER A 290 -9.82 5.76 4.67
N ALA A 291 -10.24 6.36 5.78
CA ALA A 291 -11.58 6.17 6.32
C ALA A 291 -12.66 6.69 5.37
N GLY A 292 -13.85 6.12 5.48
CA GLY A 292 -15.00 6.53 4.67
C GLY A 292 -15.59 5.41 3.82
N GLY A 293 -14.82 4.33 3.62
CA GLY A 293 -15.24 3.11 2.93
C GLY A 293 -14.79 3.06 1.47
N LEU A 294 -14.25 1.93 1.06
CA LEU A 294 -13.66 1.71 -0.27
C LEU A 294 -14.67 1.82 -1.44
N THR A 295 -15.97 1.68 -1.15
CA THR A 295 -17.04 1.81 -2.15
C THR A 295 -17.42 3.25 -2.45
N LYS A 296 -16.94 4.19 -1.64
CA LYS A 296 -17.23 5.61 -1.80
C LYS A 296 -16.06 6.32 -2.47
N PRO A 297 -16.30 7.44 -3.16
CA PRO A 297 -15.25 8.24 -3.78
C PRO A 297 -14.56 9.13 -2.72
N VAL A 298 -13.90 8.50 -1.76
CA VAL A 298 -13.16 9.21 -0.70
C VAL A 298 -11.95 9.88 -1.34
N GLU A 299 -11.78 11.17 -1.10
CA GLU A 299 -10.57 11.90 -1.48
C GLU A 299 -9.40 11.46 -0.58
N GLY A 300 -8.36 10.90 -1.19
CA GLY A 300 -7.11 10.57 -0.52
C GLY A 300 -6.09 11.70 -0.64
N PHE A 301 -4.90 11.54 -0.02
CA PHE A 301 -3.83 12.53 -0.04
C PHE A 301 -2.56 11.97 -0.66
N HIS A 302 -2.69 11.22 -1.74
CA HIS A 302 -1.64 10.38 -2.31
C HIS A 302 -0.94 10.97 -3.55
N THR A 303 -1.52 12.04 -4.18
CA THR A 303 -0.97 12.60 -5.42
C THR A 303 -1.22 14.09 -5.47
N GLY A 304 -0.27 14.89 -5.03
CA GLY A 304 -0.38 16.35 -4.98
C GLY A 304 -0.84 16.94 -6.33
N GLY A 305 -1.85 17.80 -6.29
CA GLY A 305 -2.49 18.39 -7.46
C GLY A 305 -3.50 17.48 -8.18
N PHE A 306 -3.58 16.18 -7.88
CA PHE A 306 -4.45 15.20 -8.54
C PHE A 306 -5.17 14.28 -7.56
N ASN A 307 -5.39 14.69 -6.31
CA ASN A 307 -6.13 13.90 -5.33
C ASN A 307 -7.63 13.83 -5.67
N ARG A 308 -8.21 14.93 -6.18
CA ARG A 308 -9.64 15.00 -6.50
C ARG A 308 -10.03 14.10 -7.65
N ASN A 309 -11.14 13.39 -7.47
CA ASN A 309 -11.72 12.44 -8.43
C ASN A 309 -10.76 11.28 -8.78
N THR A 310 -9.75 11.02 -7.95
CA THR A 310 -8.84 9.89 -8.09
C THR A 310 -8.91 8.96 -6.88
N TRP A 311 -8.46 7.73 -7.07
CA TRP A 311 -8.44 6.71 -6.04
C TRP A 311 -7.08 6.04 -5.99
N GLY A 312 -6.36 6.22 -4.89
CA GLY A 312 -4.98 5.77 -4.75
C GLY A 312 -4.85 4.39 -4.13
N VAL A 313 -4.07 3.52 -4.77
CA VAL A 313 -3.66 2.24 -4.22
C VAL A 313 -2.15 2.18 -4.10
N ALA A 314 -1.62 1.86 -2.90
CA ALA A 314 -0.20 1.66 -2.70
C ALA A 314 0.15 0.17 -2.63
N MET A 315 1.11 -0.26 -3.41
CA MET A 315 1.74 -1.56 -3.30
C MET A 315 2.80 -1.53 -2.19
N ILE A 316 2.66 -2.36 -1.16
CA ILE A 316 3.65 -2.44 -0.10
C ILE A 316 4.93 -3.07 -0.64
N GLY A 317 6.03 -2.32 -0.62
CA GLY A 317 7.34 -2.74 -1.10
C GLY A 317 8.06 -1.69 -1.93
N ASN A 318 9.27 -2.02 -2.39
CA ASN A 318 10.08 -1.25 -3.34
C ASN A 318 10.14 -1.99 -4.67
N PHE A 319 9.78 -1.30 -5.75
CA PHE A 319 9.69 -1.87 -7.08
C PHE A 319 10.54 -1.10 -8.11
N ASP A 320 11.64 -0.52 -7.67
CA ASP A 320 12.59 0.14 -8.57
C ASP A 320 13.23 -0.89 -9.51
N ASP A 321 13.78 -1.98 -8.93
CA ASP A 321 14.52 -3.01 -9.65
C ASP A 321 13.81 -4.39 -9.64
N VAL A 322 12.81 -4.59 -8.79
CA VAL A 322 12.13 -5.87 -8.60
C VAL A 322 10.63 -5.70 -8.84
N ALA A 323 10.09 -6.39 -9.82
CA ALA A 323 8.67 -6.34 -10.12
C ALA A 323 7.80 -6.79 -8.93
N PRO A 324 6.59 -6.23 -8.78
CA PRO A 324 5.59 -6.75 -7.85
C PRO A 324 5.32 -8.24 -8.13
N THR A 325 4.89 -8.96 -7.12
CA THR A 325 4.56 -10.37 -7.30
C THR A 325 3.34 -10.54 -8.21
N PRO A 326 3.23 -11.66 -8.97
CA PRO A 326 2.06 -11.89 -9.82
C PRO A 326 0.72 -11.84 -9.08
N ILE A 327 0.72 -12.24 -7.80
CA ILE A 327 -0.51 -12.16 -6.99
C ILE A 327 -0.81 -10.70 -6.59
N GLN A 328 0.21 -9.88 -6.34
CA GLN A 328 0.05 -8.46 -6.04
C GLN A 328 -0.47 -7.69 -7.27
N ILE A 329 0.13 -7.91 -8.45
CA ILE A 329 -0.31 -7.33 -9.73
C ILE A 329 -1.78 -7.66 -9.99
N ARG A 330 -2.12 -8.96 -9.91
CA ARG A 330 -3.50 -9.42 -10.10
C ARG A 330 -4.47 -8.79 -9.10
N THR A 331 -4.07 -8.72 -7.83
CA THR A 331 -4.94 -8.17 -6.78
C THR A 331 -5.18 -6.68 -6.98
N VAL A 332 -4.14 -5.91 -7.33
CA VAL A 332 -4.26 -4.49 -7.68
C VAL A 332 -5.16 -4.30 -8.89
N GLY A 333 -4.93 -5.05 -9.99
CA GLY A 333 -5.77 -4.96 -11.19
C GLY A 333 -7.24 -5.26 -10.89
N ARG A 334 -7.54 -6.33 -10.16
CA ARG A 334 -8.92 -6.67 -9.77
C ARG A 334 -9.55 -5.63 -8.83
N LEU A 335 -8.80 -5.12 -7.88
CA LEU A 335 -9.27 -4.07 -6.97
C LEU A 335 -9.62 -2.79 -7.74
N LEU A 336 -8.77 -2.39 -8.68
CA LEU A 336 -9.00 -1.21 -9.50
C LEU A 336 -10.15 -1.42 -10.51
N GLY A 337 -10.27 -2.59 -11.13
CA GLY A 337 -11.41 -2.92 -11.99
C GLY A 337 -12.74 -2.86 -11.26
N TRP A 338 -12.78 -3.40 -10.02
CA TRP A 338 -13.94 -3.28 -9.15
C TRP A 338 -14.26 -1.82 -8.80
N ARG A 339 -13.25 -1.04 -8.40
CA ARG A 339 -13.49 0.34 -7.95
C ARG A 339 -13.89 1.27 -9.10
N LEU A 340 -13.21 1.21 -10.23
CA LEU A 340 -13.52 2.02 -11.40
C LEU A 340 -14.87 1.64 -12.02
N GLY A 341 -15.22 0.35 -11.99
CA GLY A 341 -16.51 -0.13 -12.47
C GLY A 341 -17.73 0.42 -11.72
N MET A 342 -17.56 0.90 -10.47
CA MET A 342 -18.65 1.55 -9.72
C MET A 342 -19.01 2.95 -10.27
N ASP A 343 -18.08 3.58 -10.95
CA ASP A 343 -18.25 4.91 -11.57
C ASP A 343 -18.27 4.81 -13.13
N ASP A 344 -18.48 3.58 -13.66
CA ASP A 344 -18.54 3.29 -15.12
C ASP A 344 -17.28 3.73 -15.88
N VAL A 345 -16.10 3.72 -15.25
CA VAL A 345 -14.82 4.08 -15.86
C VAL A 345 -14.17 2.85 -16.49
N ASP A 346 -13.93 2.90 -17.81
CA ASP A 346 -13.14 1.88 -18.50
C ASP A 346 -11.66 1.98 -18.09
N PRO A 347 -11.08 0.92 -17.48
CA PRO A 347 -9.68 0.90 -17.04
C PRO A 347 -8.64 1.16 -18.14
N ARG A 348 -9.00 0.94 -19.42
CA ARG A 348 -8.13 1.19 -20.57
C ARG A 348 -8.35 2.54 -21.24
N SER A 349 -9.32 3.33 -20.77
CA SER A 349 -9.61 4.63 -21.34
C SER A 349 -8.55 5.68 -20.97
N MET A 350 -8.59 6.79 -21.69
CA MET A 350 -7.87 8.02 -21.35
C MET A 350 -8.84 9.01 -20.73
N VAL A 351 -8.41 9.69 -19.69
CA VAL A 351 -9.20 10.71 -18.98
C VAL A 351 -8.48 12.04 -18.96
N ASP A 352 -9.23 13.12 -18.98
CA ASP A 352 -8.70 14.46 -18.79
C ASP A 352 -8.94 14.89 -17.35
N LEU A 353 -7.86 15.09 -16.58
CA LEU A 353 -7.90 15.56 -15.21
C LEU A 353 -7.33 16.96 -15.13
N GLN A 354 -7.96 17.82 -14.32
CA GLN A 354 -7.47 19.16 -14.06
C GLN A 354 -6.58 19.13 -12.82
N SER A 355 -5.35 19.64 -12.95
CA SER A 355 -4.44 19.82 -11.83
C SER A 355 -4.98 20.91 -10.91
N ALA A 356 -5.01 20.66 -9.60
CA ALA A 356 -5.22 21.68 -8.57
C ALA A 356 -3.94 22.53 -8.36
N GLY A 357 -2.81 22.10 -8.89
CA GLY A 357 -1.49 22.66 -8.63
C GLY A 357 -0.93 22.15 -7.31
N SER A 358 0.38 22.00 -7.23
CA SER A 358 1.13 21.61 -6.04
C SER A 358 2.61 21.75 -6.33
N SER A 359 3.44 21.92 -5.31
CA SER A 359 4.90 21.91 -5.46
C SER A 359 5.46 20.53 -5.85
N TYR A 360 4.65 19.48 -5.74
CA TYR A 360 5.04 18.09 -6.02
C TYR A 360 4.57 17.59 -7.40
N THR A 361 3.72 18.34 -8.09
CA THR A 361 3.30 18.00 -9.45
C THR A 361 4.05 18.79 -10.51
N THR A 362 4.24 18.18 -11.68
CA THR A 362 4.80 18.86 -12.87
C THR A 362 3.76 19.72 -13.60
N PHE A 363 2.49 19.66 -13.21
CA PHE A 363 1.38 20.37 -13.85
C PHE A 363 0.97 21.58 -13.01
N PRO A 364 1.03 22.79 -13.56
CA PRO A 364 0.55 23.98 -12.84
C PRO A 364 -0.96 23.89 -12.59
N GLY A 365 -1.44 24.61 -11.58
CA GLY A 365 -2.86 24.70 -11.26
C GLY A 365 -3.70 25.11 -12.46
N GLY A 366 -4.82 24.44 -12.70
CA GLY A 366 -5.71 24.65 -13.83
C GLY A 366 -5.33 23.92 -15.11
N ALA A 367 -4.10 23.37 -15.21
CA ALA A 367 -3.67 22.60 -16.39
C ALA A 367 -4.46 21.29 -16.51
N ILE A 368 -4.78 20.92 -17.75
CA ILE A 368 -5.42 19.65 -18.05
C ILE A 368 -4.35 18.62 -18.43
N ALA A 369 -4.29 17.54 -17.64
CA ALA A 369 -3.48 16.37 -17.94
C ALA A 369 -4.34 15.27 -18.58
N ARG A 370 -3.94 14.78 -19.76
CA ARG A 370 -4.57 13.63 -20.40
C ARG A 370 -3.82 12.36 -20.01
N LEU A 371 -4.45 11.55 -19.17
CA LEU A 371 -3.85 10.40 -18.49
C LEU A 371 -4.63 9.12 -18.77
N PRO A 372 -4.00 7.93 -18.69
CA PRO A 372 -4.74 6.67 -18.57
C PRO A 372 -5.66 6.70 -17.35
N ALA A 373 -6.82 6.04 -17.42
CA ALA A 373 -7.73 5.91 -16.29
C ALA A 373 -7.08 5.19 -15.09
N ILE A 374 -6.06 4.37 -15.31
CA ILE A 374 -5.15 3.87 -14.28
C ILE A 374 -3.75 4.39 -14.62
N PHE A 375 -3.29 5.37 -13.88
CA PHE A 375 -1.98 5.99 -14.04
C PHE A 375 -1.14 5.84 -12.78
N THR A 376 0.06 6.38 -12.77
CA THR A 376 1.00 6.27 -11.64
C THR A 376 1.37 7.65 -11.11
N HIS A 377 1.90 7.69 -9.90
CA HIS A 377 2.33 8.94 -9.28
C HIS A 377 3.35 9.69 -10.15
N ARG A 378 4.33 8.99 -10.77
CA ARG A 378 5.34 9.61 -11.65
C ARG A 378 4.79 10.22 -12.93
N ASP A 379 3.60 9.83 -13.35
CA ASP A 379 2.98 10.41 -14.57
C ASP A 379 2.60 11.88 -14.37
N VAL A 380 2.48 12.33 -13.11
CA VAL A 380 2.09 13.70 -12.75
C VAL A 380 3.01 14.37 -11.73
N GLY A 381 3.80 13.62 -10.99
CA GLY A 381 4.68 14.10 -9.91
C GLY A 381 6.17 13.98 -10.24
N ASN A 382 7.00 14.69 -9.48
CA ASN A 382 8.45 14.58 -9.53
C ASN A 382 8.94 13.45 -8.60
N THR A 383 8.61 12.22 -8.93
CA THR A 383 8.92 11.03 -8.13
C THR A 383 9.20 9.82 -9.01
N ASP A 384 9.92 8.82 -8.50
CA ASP A 384 10.11 7.52 -9.15
C ASP A 384 9.00 6.51 -8.83
N CYS A 385 8.05 6.89 -7.97
CA CYS A 385 6.88 6.07 -7.59
C CYS A 385 6.03 5.69 -8.82
N PRO A 386 5.66 4.44 -9.01
CA PRO A 386 5.74 3.28 -8.12
C PRO A 386 7.01 2.41 -8.28
N GLY A 387 8.09 2.93 -8.82
CA GLY A 387 9.31 2.21 -9.17
C GLY A 387 9.30 1.71 -10.62
N ASN A 388 10.48 1.55 -11.25
CA ASN A 388 10.58 1.23 -12.68
C ASN A 388 10.00 -0.14 -13.02
N ALA A 389 10.23 -1.13 -12.16
CA ALA A 389 9.73 -2.48 -12.39
C ALA A 389 8.21 -2.60 -12.20
N ALA A 390 7.61 -1.80 -11.31
CA ALA A 390 6.15 -1.70 -11.22
C ALA A 390 5.56 -0.93 -12.40
N TYR A 391 6.21 0.16 -12.83
CA TYR A 391 5.77 0.93 -13.99
C TYR A 391 5.72 0.07 -15.26
N ALA A 392 6.68 -0.85 -15.42
CA ALA A 392 6.75 -1.76 -16.56
C ALA A 392 5.58 -2.76 -16.66
N VAL A 393 4.85 -3.00 -15.56
CA VAL A 393 3.71 -3.93 -15.53
C VAL A 393 2.35 -3.21 -15.47
N MET A 394 2.32 -1.90 -15.70
CA MET A 394 1.07 -1.14 -15.64
C MET A 394 0.05 -1.55 -16.70
N ASP A 395 0.49 -1.97 -17.88
CA ASP A 395 -0.43 -2.47 -18.91
C ASP A 395 -1.08 -3.79 -18.48
N GLU A 396 -0.33 -4.68 -17.81
CA GLU A 396 -0.88 -5.90 -17.21
C GLU A 396 -1.94 -5.57 -16.14
N ILE A 397 -1.69 -4.58 -15.29
CA ILE A 397 -2.66 -4.13 -14.28
C ILE A 397 -3.95 -3.60 -14.95
N ARG A 398 -3.82 -2.77 -16.01
CA ARG A 398 -4.97 -2.24 -16.77
C ARG A 398 -5.77 -3.35 -17.45
N ASP A 399 -5.08 -4.34 -18.01
CA ASP A 399 -5.72 -5.49 -18.65
C ASP A 399 -6.52 -6.32 -17.65
N ILE A 400 -5.94 -6.64 -16.51
CA ILE A 400 -6.63 -7.37 -15.44
C ILE A 400 -7.86 -6.57 -14.95
N ALA A 401 -7.71 -5.25 -14.79
CA ALA A 401 -8.80 -4.38 -14.37
C ALA A 401 -9.96 -4.36 -15.39
N ALA A 402 -9.65 -4.30 -16.68
CA ALA A 402 -10.65 -4.28 -17.76
C ALA A 402 -11.46 -5.59 -17.82
N HIS A 403 -10.86 -6.71 -17.46
CA HIS A 403 -11.50 -8.04 -17.45
C HIS A 403 -12.08 -8.44 -16.08
N PHE A 404 -12.24 -7.46 -15.16
CA PHE A 404 -12.73 -7.73 -13.82
C PHE A 404 -14.14 -8.35 -13.79
N ASN A 405 -15.03 -7.92 -14.70
CA ASN A 405 -16.41 -8.38 -14.81
C ASN A 405 -16.62 -9.57 -15.75
N ASP A 406 -15.57 -10.01 -16.46
CA ASP A 406 -15.72 -11.07 -17.45
C ASP A 406 -16.06 -12.40 -16.78
N PRO A 407 -17.10 -13.10 -17.22
CA PRO A 407 -17.45 -14.42 -16.72
C PRO A 407 -16.29 -15.41 -16.94
N PRO A 408 -16.06 -16.36 -16.04
CA PRO A 408 -15.01 -17.37 -16.20
C PRO A 408 -15.12 -18.17 -17.49
N GLU A 409 -16.33 -18.43 -18.00
CA GLU A 409 -16.58 -19.15 -19.23
C GLU A 409 -16.03 -18.39 -20.47
N GLU A 410 -16.18 -17.08 -20.51
CA GLU A 410 -15.61 -16.25 -21.59
C GLU A 410 -14.10 -16.21 -21.53
N LEU A 411 -13.51 -16.10 -20.33
CA LEU A 411 -12.07 -16.15 -20.15
C LEU A 411 -11.50 -17.53 -20.50
N ILE A 412 -12.22 -18.61 -20.19
CA ILE A 412 -11.84 -19.97 -20.60
C ILE A 412 -11.82 -20.06 -22.15
N LYS A 413 -12.90 -19.56 -22.78
CA LYS A 413 -13.00 -19.53 -24.25
C LYS A 413 -11.88 -18.70 -24.89
N ALA A 414 -11.53 -17.56 -24.27
CA ALA A 414 -10.43 -16.72 -24.76
C ALA A 414 -9.04 -17.38 -24.65
N LEU A 415 -8.89 -18.35 -23.74
CA LEU A 415 -7.65 -19.12 -23.58
C LEU A 415 -7.60 -20.37 -24.48
N GLU A 416 -8.75 -20.84 -24.99
CA GLU A 416 -8.86 -22.08 -25.77
C GLU A 416 -7.89 -22.11 -26.97
N GLY A 417 -7.22 -23.25 -27.16
CA GLY A 417 -6.26 -23.46 -28.23
C GLY A 417 -4.83 -23.00 -27.91
N GLY A 418 -4.62 -22.18 -26.87
CA GLY A 418 -3.30 -21.71 -26.47
C GLY A 418 -2.53 -22.72 -25.60
N ALA A 419 -1.21 -22.58 -25.56
CA ALA A 419 -0.33 -23.42 -24.73
C ALA A 419 -0.64 -23.26 -23.21
N ILE A 420 -1.01 -22.05 -22.79
CA ILE A 420 -1.45 -21.76 -21.41
C ILE A 420 -2.70 -22.55 -21.06
N TYR A 421 -3.70 -22.56 -21.95
CA TYR A 421 -4.92 -23.33 -21.77
C TYR A 421 -4.65 -24.84 -21.66
N GLN A 422 -3.88 -25.39 -22.60
CA GLN A 422 -3.53 -26.81 -22.60
C GLN A 422 -2.83 -27.22 -21.29
N ARG A 423 -1.91 -26.40 -20.83
CA ARG A 423 -1.19 -26.63 -19.58
C ARG A 423 -2.10 -26.53 -18.37
N TRP A 424 -2.98 -25.55 -18.32
CA TRP A 424 -3.98 -25.37 -17.27
C TRP A 424 -4.92 -26.58 -17.18
N GLN A 425 -5.44 -27.03 -18.30
CA GLN A 425 -6.26 -28.25 -18.37
C GLN A 425 -5.50 -29.49 -17.87
N ALA A 426 -4.24 -29.67 -18.29
CA ALA A 426 -3.41 -30.77 -17.83
C ALA A 426 -3.12 -30.73 -16.31
N LEU A 427 -3.21 -29.57 -15.67
CA LEU A 427 -3.09 -29.40 -14.21
C LEU A 427 -4.41 -29.59 -13.46
N GLY A 428 -5.53 -29.85 -14.15
CA GLY A 428 -6.84 -30.07 -13.56
C GLY A 428 -7.85 -28.93 -13.80
N GLY A 429 -7.55 -27.96 -14.67
CA GLY A 429 -8.46 -26.88 -15.04
C GLY A 429 -8.95 -26.08 -13.84
N MET A 430 -10.26 -25.88 -13.72
CA MET A 430 -10.91 -25.17 -12.59
C MET A 430 -10.55 -25.76 -11.21
N ASN A 431 -10.24 -27.05 -11.14
CA ASN A 431 -9.86 -27.75 -9.90
C ASN A 431 -8.34 -27.75 -9.67
N SER A 432 -7.56 -27.13 -10.54
CA SER A 432 -6.09 -27.01 -10.38
C SER A 432 -5.72 -26.12 -9.20
N ALA A 433 -4.45 -26.14 -8.82
CA ALA A 433 -3.89 -25.22 -7.85
C ALA A 433 -4.00 -23.73 -8.29
N LEU A 434 -4.20 -23.46 -9.57
CA LEU A 434 -4.43 -22.11 -10.11
C LEU A 434 -5.88 -21.65 -10.01
N GLY A 435 -6.85 -22.57 -10.05
CA GLY A 435 -8.28 -22.24 -10.09
C GLY A 435 -8.74 -21.68 -11.44
N ALA A 436 -9.81 -20.88 -11.42
CA ALA A 436 -10.38 -20.25 -12.61
C ALA A 436 -9.45 -19.19 -13.23
N PRO A 437 -9.48 -18.99 -14.57
CA PRO A 437 -8.81 -17.86 -15.18
C PRO A 437 -9.45 -16.54 -14.74
N THR A 438 -8.65 -15.48 -14.68
CA THR A 438 -9.08 -14.11 -14.32
C THR A 438 -8.63 -13.09 -15.37
N SER A 439 -7.94 -13.52 -16.42
CA SER A 439 -7.65 -12.75 -17.62
C SER A 439 -7.54 -13.66 -18.85
N PRO A 440 -7.71 -13.15 -20.08
CA PRO A 440 -7.27 -13.83 -21.28
C PRO A 440 -5.73 -13.90 -21.34
N GLU A 441 -5.17 -14.50 -22.40
CA GLU A 441 -3.75 -14.38 -22.68
C GLU A 441 -3.39 -12.94 -23.09
N ALA A 442 -2.30 -12.43 -22.51
CA ALA A 442 -1.71 -11.14 -22.87
C ALA A 442 -0.21 -11.29 -23.15
N ASP A 443 0.37 -10.31 -23.80
CA ASP A 443 1.80 -10.28 -24.09
C ASP A 443 2.58 -9.90 -22.85
N ALA A 444 3.72 -10.56 -22.66
CA ALA A 444 4.71 -10.24 -21.64
C ALA A 444 6.05 -9.87 -22.30
N ALA A 445 7.03 -9.46 -21.49
CA ALA A 445 8.36 -9.13 -21.99
C ALA A 445 9.00 -10.30 -22.77
N ASP A 446 9.91 -9.98 -23.69
CA ASP A 446 10.71 -10.94 -24.48
C ASP A 446 9.88 -11.92 -25.34
N GLY A 447 8.69 -11.52 -25.78
CA GLY A 447 7.79 -12.33 -26.59
C GLY A 447 7.15 -13.49 -25.81
N ALA A 448 7.20 -13.45 -24.50
CA ALA A 448 6.42 -14.31 -23.65
C ALA A 448 4.94 -13.91 -23.62
N ARG A 449 4.10 -14.82 -23.15
CA ARG A 449 2.67 -14.59 -22.92
C ARG A 449 2.31 -15.02 -21.53
N TYR A 450 1.27 -14.42 -20.97
CA TYR A 450 0.78 -14.85 -19.65
C TYR A 450 -0.74 -14.81 -19.60
N ALA A 451 -1.30 -15.51 -18.62
CA ALA A 451 -2.68 -15.37 -18.18
C ALA A 451 -2.73 -15.48 -16.66
N THR A 452 -3.63 -14.72 -16.04
CA THR A 452 -3.84 -14.77 -14.60
C THR A 452 -4.98 -15.71 -14.24
N PHE A 453 -4.89 -16.27 -13.03
CA PHE A 453 -5.84 -17.23 -12.48
C PHE A 453 -6.17 -16.88 -11.03
N ALA A 454 -7.24 -17.43 -10.50
CA ALA A 454 -7.71 -17.14 -9.15
C ALA A 454 -6.64 -17.31 -8.05
N LYS A 455 -5.66 -18.21 -8.23
CA LYS A 455 -4.62 -18.52 -7.22
C LYS A 455 -3.19 -18.40 -7.75
N GLY A 456 -2.97 -17.68 -8.85
CA GLY A 456 -1.65 -17.51 -9.44
C GLY A 456 -1.70 -16.99 -10.87
N ALA A 457 -0.62 -17.23 -11.60
CA ALA A 457 -0.51 -16.91 -13.02
C ALA A 457 0.17 -18.07 -13.77
N MET A 458 0.05 -18.06 -15.09
CA MET A 458 0.80 -18.94 -15.96
C MET A 458 1.50 -18.12 -17.02
N TYR A 459 2.79 -18.34 -17.17
CA TYR A 459 3.60 -17.69 -18.20
C TYR A 459 4.06 -18.71 -19.22
N TRP A 460 4.01 -18.35 -20.47
CA TRP A 460 4.50 -19.14 -21.58
C TRP A 460 5.61 -18.41 -22.32
N SER A 461 6.61 -19.16 -22.75
CA SER A 461 7.59 -18.69 -23.74
C SER A 461 8.00 -19.83 -24.64
N PRO A 462 8.55 -19.54 -25.84
CA PRO A 462 9.04 -20.58 -26.77
C PRO A 462 10.14 -21.48 -26.17
N VAL A 463 10.80 -20.99 -25.10
CA VAL A 463 11.95 -21.70 -24.46
C VAL A 463 11.51 -22.56 -23.29
N THR A 464 10.51 -22.12 -22.53
CA THR A 464 10.13 -22.77 -21.25
C THR A 464 8.80 -23.50 -21.31
N ASP A 465 8.03 -23.30 -22.43
CA ASP A 465 6.62 -23.69 -22.48
C ASP A 465 5.81 -23.08 -21.33
N ALA A 466 4.53 -23.45 -21.18
CA ALA A 466 3.67 -22.86 -20.17
C ALA A 466 4.01 -23.36 -18.75
N GLN A 467 4.37 -22.42 -17.85
CA GLN A 467 4.78 -22.69 -16.48
C GLN A 467 3.87 -21.98 -15.48
N PRO A 468 3.26 -22.71 -14.52
CA PRO A 468 2.42 -22.12 -13.48
C PRO A 468 3.28 -21.46 -12.39
N ILE A 469 2.84 -20.28 -11.92
CA ILE A 469 3.38 -19.58 -10.76
C ILE A 469 2.27 -19.49 -9.73
N THR A 470 2.43 -20.15 -8.59
CA THR A 470 1.50 -20.13 -7.46
C THR A 470 2.20 -19.57 -6.22
N GLY A 471 1.43 -19.06 -5.25
CA GLY A 471 1.96 -18.44 -4.05
C GLY A 471 2.92 -19.30 -3.19
N GLN A 472 2.93 -20.59 -3.38
CA GLN A 472 3.89 -21.51 -2.72
C GLN A 472 5.29 -21.51 -3.38
N SER A 473 5.43 -21.01 -4.59
CA SER A 473 6.71 -20.93 -5.29
C SER A 473 7.59 -19.76 -4.86
N MET A 474 7.11 -18.94 -3.94
CA MET A 474 7.84 -17.79 -3.40
C MET A 474 8.71 -18.13 -2.18
N ARG A 475 9.51 -19.18 -2.27
CA ARG A 475 10.58 -19.36 -1.27
C ARG A 475 11.68 -18.32 -1.47
N PRO A 476 12.33 -17.82 -0.40
CA PRO A 476 13.31 -16.71 -0.43
C PRO A 476 14.58 -16.95 -1.27
N GLY A 477 14.66 -17.99 -2.05
CA GLY A 477 15.81 -18.32 -2.90
C GLY A 477 15.73 -17.87 -4.36
N LEU A 478 14.60 -17.32 -4.83
CA LEU A 478 14.39 -16.95 -6.25
C LEU A 478 14.68 -15.46 -6.56
N ARG A 479 15.53 -14.81 -5.78
CA ARG A 479 15.81 -13.36 -5.83
C ARG A 479 16.66 -12.88 -7.02
N ARG A 480 16.79 -13.62 -8.14
CA ARG A 480 17.56 -13.17 -9.30
C ARG A 480 17.01 -13.69 -10.61
N ALA A 481 15.81 -13.29 -10.98
CA ALA A 481 15.28 -13.70 -12.28
C ALA A 481 14.47 -12.61 -13.03
N THR A 482 14.73 -11.32 -12.78
CA THR A 482 14.13 -10.23 -13.55
C THR A 482 15.12 -9.41 -14.37
N ASN A 483 16.40 -9.76 -14.36
CA ASN A 483 17.34 -9.29 -15.39
C ASN A 483 17.98 -10.49 -16.06
N ALA A 484 17.57 -10.80 -17.30
CA ALA A 484 18.22 -11.70 -18.27
C ALA A 484 18.67 -13.06 -17.70
N ALA A 485 17.86 -13.73 -16.88
CA ALA A 485 18.15 -15.11 -16.51
C ALA A 485 17.55 -16.05 -17.54
N ARG A 486 18.39 -16.58 -18.42
CA ARG A 486 18.09 -17.79 -19.18
C ARG A 486 17.75 -18.90 -18.21
N TRP A 487 16.48 -19.29 -18.17
CA TRP A 487 16.04 -20.51 -17.50
C TRP A 487 16.49 -21.70 -18.33
N ASP A 488 17.50 -22.43 -17.87
CA ASP A 488 17.93 -23.66 -18.50
C ASP A 488 17.13 -24.83 -17.88
N CYS A 489 15.95 -25.08 -18.43
CA CYS A 489 15.12 -26.25 -18.10
C CYS A 489 15.44 -27.38 -19.05
N ARG A 490 16.24 -28.36 -18.63
CA ARG A 490 16.44 -29.62 -19.40
C ARG A 490 15.31 -30.58 -19.07
N PRO A 491 14.68 -31.22 -20.06
CA PRO A 491 13.71 -32.26 -19.80
C PRO A 491 14.43 -33.51 -19.23
N ALA A 492 14.10 -33.82 -17.97
CA ALA A 492 14.56 -35.08 -17.38
C ALA A 492 13.67 -36.21 -17.87
N ARG A 493 14.29 -37.21 -18.45
CA ARG A 493 13.62 -38.48 -18.77
C ARG A 493 13.16 -39.14 -17.46
N ARG A 494 11.85 -39.25 -17.28
CA ARG A 494 11.09 -39.89 -16.20
C ARG A 494 11.21 -39.25 -14.82
N SER A 495 10.05 -38.74 -14.37
CA SER A 495 9.65 -38.30 -13.01
C SER A 495 10.43 -37.12 -12.38
N ARG A 496 9.72 -36.00 -12.24
CA ARG A 496 10.03 -34.77 -11.50
C ARG A 496 11.08 -33.87 -12.13
N SER A 497 10.63 -32.86 -12.87
CA SER A 497 11.43 -31.71 -13.31
C SER A 497 11.94 -30.91 -12.11
N ARG A 498 13.26 -30.78 -11.96
CA ARG A 498 13.94 -29.87 -11.05
C ARG A 498 14.63 -28.79 -11.87
N CYS A 499 14.28 -27.52 -11.67
CA CYS A 499 15.03 -26.40 -12.21
C CYS A 499 16.29 -26.14 -11.37
N ARG A 500 17.45 -26.06 -12.01
CA ARG A 500 18.72 -25.66 -11.37
C ARG A 500 19.21 -24.35 -11.98
N SER A 501 19.62 -23.41 -11.16
CA SER A 501 20.34 -22.21 -11.61
C SER A 501 21.82 -22.57 -11.88
N ARG A 502 22.36 -22.18 -13.04
CA ARG A 502 23.80 -22.22 -13.30
C ARG A 502 24.43 -20.90 -12.89
N ARG A 503 25.41 -20.96 -11.99
CA ARG A 503 26.39 -19.89 -11.79
C ARG A 503 27.50 -20.07 -12.83
N THR A 504 27.73 -19.13 -13.70
CA THR A 504 29.01 -19.00 -14.41
C THR A 504 29.94 -18.15 -13.54
N PHE A 505 30.97 -18.77 -12.99
CA PHE A 505 32.13 -18.04 -12.48
C PHE A 505 33.02 -17.70 -13.69
N ASN A 506 33.22 -16.43 -13.95
CA ASN A 506 34.37 -15.96 -14.73
C ASN A 506 35.51 -15.74 -13.74
N THR A 507 36.50 -16.63 -13.81
CA THR A 507 37.86 -16.33 -13.34
C THR A 507 38.65 -15.93 -14.57
N GLU A 508 39.19 -14.74 -14.58
CA GLU A 508 40.31 -14.35 -15.43
C GLU A 508 41.48 -13.88 -14.57
N PRO A 509 42.72 -14.09 -15.10
CA PRO A 509 43.97 -14.11 -14.34
C PRO A 509 44.44 -12.76 -13.83
#